data_826dd042f2fe82407f3ee681f6be6748
#
_entry.id   826dd042f2fe82407f3ee681f6be6748
#
_cell.length_a   1.000
_cell.length_b   1.000
_cell.length_c   1.000
_cell.angle_alpha   90.00
_cell.angle_beta   90.00
_cell.angle_gamma   90.00
#
_symmetry.space_group_name_H-M   'P 1'
#
loop_
_entity.id
_entity.type
_entity.pdbx_description
1 polymer ?
#
loop_
_entity_poly.entity_id
_entity_poly.type
_entity_poly.pdbx_seq_one_letter_code
_entity_poly.pdbx_strand_id
1 'polypeptide(L)'
;MSQELELKLMIEPKQRENALQTCRDIAQNFSKQLDYQELELENAYYDTSDLRLRQFDMGLRIRRSADQLEQTIKLAGRVLGGMHERPEYNVPVLEMSPDLTLFEEDIWPDDFPVYDIQRDLQQLFVTDFTRHRWILPSADGQIELVLDLGQINANGETQQIAEIELELQGGDVEDIYSLGEQIVEQLNARMGSLSKAARGYLLAGRSVLEPFVQTHFVAVKAEQSLAEALYRSLEYGLRHWQHNEACLDNHANVRAAQGMADGIYLCRAVLEQLQRMEVDIDGLAERLGRVQTHLTWLKRFEGLAELTAEDGAYHRALKRYSGLYELLMDNQQQVVQLHQLVEQVHSHDYQLLLLDLSRLLIARPQTEELQQPCEQWATTLLRDDWREVQQEFAETEDLSEERYLKLLPKLQHSLMLGTCFGMLFDPATRDNFRSPWQDLARGIREITALHILHEMVKNSDDFNDQKLIEWQQVQRESLLKALEYSRKAALKREPYWQV
;
A
#
# COMPACT_ATOMS: atom_id res chain seq x y z
N MET A 1 -10.35 27.64 -6.34
CA MET A 1 -10.22 26.23 -5.89
C MET A 1 -10.28 25.37 -7.12
N SER A 2 -9.16 24.79 -7.56
CA SER A 2 -9.15 23.72 -8.57
C SER A 2 -8.85 22.39 -7.85
N GLN A 3 -9.66 21.39 -8.11
CA GLN A 3 -9.35 20.03 -7.70
C GLN A 3 -8.52 19.43 -8.83
N GLU A 4 -7.24 19.23 -8.56
CA GLU A 4 -6.31 18.60 -9.48
C GLU A 4 -6.54 17.08 -9.44
N LEU A 5 -6.77 16.48 -10.60
CA LEU A 5 -6.83 15.03 -10.78
C LEU A 5 -5.77 14.66 -11.80
N GLU A 6 -4.69 14.04 -11.33
CA GLU A 6 -3.54 13.67 -12.17
C GLU A 6 -3.16 12.20 -12.02
N LEU A 7 -2.88 11.51 -13.12
CA LEU A 7 -2.21 10.21 -13.14
C LEU A 7 -0.71 10.43 -13.30
N LYS A 8 0.07 9.93 -12.33
CA LYS A 8 1.52 10.05 -12.31
C LYS A 8 2.18 8.73 -12.67
N LEU A 9 3.07 8.77 -13.64
CA LEU A 9 3.83 7.65 -14.16
C LEU A 9 5.33 7.92 -14.08
N MET A 10 6.07 7.03 -13.45
CA MET A 10 7.53 7.13 -13.34
C MET A 10 8.19 6.37 -14.49
N ILE A 11 9.18 6.95 -15.10
CA ILE A 11 9.99 6.31 -16.14
C ILE A 11 11.45 6.18 -15.71
N GLU A 12 12.17 5.23 -16.29
CA GLU A 12 13.62 5.11 -16.09
C GLU A 12 14.35 6.32 -16.71
N PRO A 13 15.25 7.00 -15.96
CA PRO A 13 15.96 8.18 -16.49
C PRO A 13 16.71 7.95 -17.81
N LYS A 14 17.13 6.70 -18.08
CA LYS A 14 17.78 6.32 -19.35
C LYS A 14 16.83 6.33 -20.55
N GLN A 15 15.50 6.32 -20.33
CA GLN A 15 14.48 6.30 -21.38
C GLN A 15 14.00 7.71 -21.78
N ARG A 16 14.61 8.80 -21.27
CA ARG A 16 14.15 10.19 -21.47
C ARG A 16 13.88 10.55 -22.94
N GLU A 17 14.76 10.15 -23.87
CA GLU A 17 14.60 10.45 -25.29
C GLU A 17 13.44 9.65 -25.89
N ASN A 18 13.32 8.36 -25.55
CA ASN A 18 12.21 7.51 -25.97
C ASN A 18 10.88 8.03 -25.40
N ALA A 19 10.85 8.44 -24.14
CA ALA A 19 9.67 9.01 -23.51
C ALA A 19 9.21 10.31 -24.18
N LEU A 20 10.15 11.21 -24.52
CA LEU A 20 9.84 12.43 -25.26
C LEU A 20 9.24 12.13 -26.63
N GLN A 21 9.80 11.15 -27.34
CA GLN A 21 9.24 10.73 -28.64
C GLN A 21 7.87 10.09 -28.49
N THR A 22 7.70 9.18 -27.52
CA THR A 22 6.41 8.52 -27.23
C THR A 22 5.32 9.54 -26.89
N CYS A 23 5.58 10.49 -25.98
CA CYS A 23 4.62 11.54 -25.65
C CYS A 23 4.25 12.38 -26.86
N ARG A 24 5.22 12.70 -27.72
CA ARG A 24 4.96 13.43 -28.97
C ARG A 24 4.10 12.63 -29.92
N ASP A 25 4.36 11.34 -30.10
CA ASP A 25 3.60 10.48 -31.00
C ASP A 25 2.16 10.29 -30.49
N ILE A 26 1.97 10.11 -29.18
CA ILE A 26 0.65 10.08 -28.54
C ILE A 26 -0.10 11.40 -28.83
N ALA A 27 0.56 12.55 -28.58
CA ALA A 27 -0.08 13.86 -28.82
C ALA A 27 -0.47 14.06 -30.28
N GLN A 28 0.36 13.61 -31.22
CA GLN A 28 0.07 13.68 -32.67
C GLN A 28 -1.15 12.85 -33.09
N ASN A 29 -1.44 11.76 -32.38
CA ASN A 29 -2.62 10.95 -32.65
C ASN A 29 -3.92 11.65 -32.24
N PHE A 30 -3.86 12.58 -31.25
CA PHE A 30 -5.02 13.37 -30.81
C PHE A 30 -5.27 14.60 -31.69
N SER A 31 -4.21 15.28 -32.17
CA SER A 31 -4.35 16.48 -32.98
C SER A 31 -3.20 16.63 -33.96
N LYS A 32 -3.53 17.02 -35.20
CA LYS A 32 -2.50 17.39 -36.20
C LYS A 32 -1.79 18.70 -35.88
N GLN A 33 -2.45 19.57 -35.11
CA GLN A 33 -1.86 20.81 -34.62
C GLN A 33 -1.62 20.64 -33.11
N LEU A 34 -0.37 20.46 -32.75
CA LEU A 34 0.05 20.27 -31.35
C LEU A 34 0.07 21.64 -30.64
N ASP A 35 -0.59 21.73 -29.50
CA ASP A 35 -0.32 22.76 -28.50
C ASP A 35 0.80 22.22 -27.60
N TYR A 36 2.04 22.61 -27.92
CA TYR A 36 3.26 22.15 -27.26
C TYR A 36 4.03 23.32 -26.69
N GLN A 37 4.51 23.16 -25.47
CA GLN A 37 5.38 24.10 -24.78
C GLN A 37 6.52 23.35 -24.10
N GLU A 38 7.69 23.99 -24.08
CA GLU A 38 8.86 23.56 -23.31
C GLU A 38 9.16 24.65 -22.27
N LEU A 39 9.16 24.26 -21.00
CA LEU A 39 9.23 25.18 -19.86
C LEU A 39 10.38 24.76 -18.93
N GLU A 40 11.27 25.70 -18.62
CA GLU A 40 12.25 25.51 -17.55
C GLU A 40 11.59 25.92 -16.22
N LEU A 41 11.51 24.98 -15.28
CA LEU A 41 10.83 25.15 -14.00
C LEU A 41 11.79 24.90 -12.84
N GLU A 42 11.94 25.92 -12.00
CA GLU A 42 12.57 25.80 -10.69
C GLU A 42 11.50 25.92 -9.61
N ASN A 43 11.42 24.96 -8.67
CA ASN A 43 10.51 25.07 -7.53
C ASN A 43 11.32 24.97 -6.25
N ALA A 44 11.23 25.99 -5.39
CA ALA A 44 11.73 25.96 -4.04
C ALA A 44 10.60 25.55 -3.07
N TYR A 45 10.86 24.55 -2.22
CA TYR A 45 9.90 24.04 -1.25
C TYR A 45 10.23 24.53 0.15
N TYR A 46 9.19 24.95 0.86
CA TYR A 46 9.31 25.61 2.16
C TYR A 46 8.50 24.90 3.23
N ASP A 47 9.05 24.86 4.44
CA ASP A 47 8.34 24.47 5.67
C ASP A 47 9.12 25.05 6.86
N THR A 48 8.59 24.90 8.06
CA THR A 48 9.33 25.21 9.29
C THR A 48 10.32 24.08 9.62
N SER A 49 11.29 24.36 10.52
CA SER A 49 12.26 23.35 10.95
C SER A 49 11.65 22.10 11.58
N ASP A 50 10.47 22.24 12.18
CA ASP A 50 9.67 21.18 12.79
C ASP A 50 8.52 20.69 11.90
N LEU A 51 8.50 21.08 10.61
CA LEU A 51 7.59 20.60 9.56
C LEU A 51 6.11 20.87 9.87
N ARG A 52 5.78 22.06 10.34
CA ARG A 52 4.39 22.39 10.71
C ARG A 52 3.39 22.34 9.56
N LEU A 53 3.79 22.74 8.33
CA LEU A 53 2.90 22.59 7.17
C LEU A 53 2.63 21.10 6.85
N ARG A 54 3.68 20.29 6.87
CA ARG A 54 3.56 18.85 6.61
C ARG A 54 2.76 18.10 7.68
N GLN A 55 2.75 18.55 8.94
CA GLN A 55 1.89 17.97 10.00
C GLN A 55 0.39 18.11 9.68
N PHE A 56 0.01 19.09 8.84
CA PHE A 56 -1.33 19.28 8.30
C PHE A 56 -1.50 18.74 6.88
N ASP A 57 -0.58 17.89 6.40
CA ASP A 57 -0.53 17.38 5.02
C ASP A 57 -0.50 18.49 3.95
N MET A 58 0.06 19.64 4.28
CA MET A 58 0.23 20.78 3.40
C MET A 58 1.63 20.78 2.79
N GLY A 59 1.73 21.22 1.52
CA GLY A 59 3.00 21.43 0.83
C GLY A 59 3.05 22.82 0.20
N LEU A 60 4.04 23.63 0.58
CA LEU A 60 4.26 25.00 0.08
C LEU A 60 5.45 25.02 -0.85
N ARG A 61 5.26 25.61 -2.03
CA ARG A 61 6.37 25.88 -2.97
C ARG A 61 6.25 27.26 -3.58
N ILE A 62 7.40 27.81 -4.04
CA ILE A 62 7.44 28.88 -5.04
C ILE A 62 8.00 28.29 -6.31
N ARG A 63 7.28 28.48 -7.41
CA ARG A 63 7.69 28.10 -8.77
C ARG A 63 8.18 29.34 -9.51
N ARG A 64 9.37 29.22 -10.12
CA ARG A 64 9.87 30.14 -11.13
C ARG A 64 9.68 29.51 -12.51
N SER A 65 9.02 30.27 -13.41
CA SER A 65 8.92 29.94 -14.84
C SER A 65 9.22 31.21 -15.63
N ALA A 66 10.36 31.25 -16.33
CA ALA A 66 10.92 32.48 -16.92
C ALA A 66 10.98 33.61 -15.86
N ASP A 67 10.30 34.74 -16.12
CA ASP A 67 10.28 35.90 -15.21
C ASP A 67 9.09 35.91 -14.23
N GLN A 68 8.28 34.82 -14.20
CA GLN A 68 7.11 34.72 -13.35
C GLN A 68 7.40 33.87 -12.10
N LEU A 69 6.92 34.35 -10.97
CA LEU A 69 6.96 33.64 -9.71
C LEU A 69 5.54 33.41 -9.19
N GLU A 70 5.28 32.20 -8.79
CA GLU A 70 4.00 31.78 -8.24
C GLU A 70 4.23 30.91 -7.01
N GLN A 71 3.59 31.26 -5.89
CA GLN A 71 3.51 30.36 -4.75
C GLN A 71 2.29 29.47 -4.84
N THR A 72 2.47 28.22 -4.49
CA THR A 72 1.43 27.19 -4.49
C THR A 72 1.37 26.56 -3.12
N ILE A 73 0.16 26.39 -2.58
CA ILE A 73 -0.10 25.49 -1.47
C ILE A 73 -0.98 24.34 -1.94
N LYS A 74 -0.52 23.11 -1.70
CA LYS A 74 -1.30 21.88 -1.92
C LYS A 74 -1.76 21.36 -0.56
N LEU A 75 -3.05 21.08 -0.42
CA LEU A 75 -3.62 20.55 0.82
C LEU A 75 -3.61 19.03 0.85
N ALA A 76 -4.10 18.46 1.97
CA ALA A 76 -4.34 17.03 2.09
C ALA A 76 -5.19 16.50 0.92
N GLY A 77 -4.78 15.37 0.38
CA GLY A 77 -5.47 14.73 -0.73
C GLY A 77 -5.36 13.21 -0.63
N ARG A 78 -5.68 12.52 -1.71
CA ARG A 78 -5.55 11.06 -1.78
C ARG A 78 -4.70 10.62 -2.97
N VAL A 79 -4.09 9.45 -2.83
CA VAL A 79 -3.33 8.78 -3.90
C VAL A 79 -3.85 7.36 -4.03
N LEU A 80 -4.25 6.99 -5.24
CA LEU A 80 -4.85 5.69 -5.57
C LEU A 80 -4.18 5.13 -6.83
N GLY A 81 -3.29 4.17 -6.70
CA GLY A 81 -2.66 3.52 -7.85
C GLY A 81 -1.95 4.48 -8.81
N GLY A 82 -1.32 5.55 -8.31
CA GLY A 82 -0.71 6.59 -9.15
C GLY A 82 -1.64 7.75 -9.52
N MET A 83 -2.96 7.62 -9.30
CA MET A 83 -3.89 8.74 -9.43
C MET A 83 -3.81 9.62 -8.18
N HIS A 84 -3.48 10.89 -8.34
CA HIS A 84 -3.41 11.90 -7.30
C HIS A 84 -4.59 12.84 -7.41
N GLU A 85 -5.22 13.13 -6.29
CA GLU A 85 -6.35 14.07 -6.19
C GLU A 85 -6.10 15.00 -5.00
N ARG A 86 -5.85 16.30 -5.28
CA ARG A 86 -5.50 17.28 -4.24
C ARG A 86 -6.05 18.67 -4.55
N PRO A 87 -6.57 19.41 -3.56
CA PRO A 87 -6.81 20.83 -3.69
C PRO A 87 -5.48 21.60 -3.85
N GLU A 88 -5.44 22.49 -4.83
CA GLU A 88 -4.30 23.36 -5.08
C GLU A 88 -4.74 24.82 -5.15
N TYR A 89 -3.96 25.71 -4.54
CA TYR A 89 -4.15 27.14 -4.53
C TYR A 89 -2.88 27.85 -4.99
N ASN A 90 -3.01 28.67 -6.03
CA ASN A 90 -1.91 29.36 -6.66
C ASN A 90 -2.08 30.87 -6.50
N VAL A 91 -1.01 31.58 -6.12
CA VAL A 91 -1.00 33.04 -5.96
C VAL A 91 0.33 33.56 -6.49
N PRO A 92 0.32 34.60 -7.39
CA PRO A 92 1.55 35.22 -7.87
C PRO A 92 2.29 35.92 -6.73
N VAL A 93 3.63 35.86 -6.77
CA VAL A 93 4.53 36.54 -5.82
C VAL A 93 5.61 37.31 -6.57
N LEU A 94 6.28 38.22 -5.88
CA LEU A 94 7.32 39.07 -6.49
C LEU A 94 8.74 38.57 -6.20
N GLU A 95 8.89 37.73 -5.18
CA GLU A 95 10.19 37.24 -4.68
C GLU A 95 10.12 35.74 -4.39
N MET A 96 11.29 35.09 -4.33
CA MET A 96 11.43 33.69 -3.86
C MET A 96 11.32 33.58 -2.33
N SER A 97 10.36 34.30 -1.75
CA SER A 97 10.03 34.29 -0.33
C SER A 97 8.51 34.10 -0.20
N PRO A 98 8.04 33.02 0.44
CA PRO A 98 6.61 32.78 0.56
C PRO A 98 5.92 33.83 1.44
N ASP A 99 4.70 34.17 1.08
CA ASP A 99 3.80 34.97 1.89
C ASP A 99 2.46 34.25 2.06
N LEU A 100 2.29 33.62 3.22
CA LEU A 100 1.07 32.84 3.53
C LEU A 100 -0.17 33.74 3.67
N THR A 101 -0.01 35.05 3.90
CA THR A 101 -1.14 35.98 4.04
C THR A 101 -1.83 36.32 2.73
N LEU A 102 -1.22 35.92 1.58
CA LEU A 102 -1.83 36.08 0.25
C LEU A 102 -2.86 34.99 -0.08
N PHE A 103 -2.88 33.91 0.68
CA PHE A 103 -3.91 32.88 0.54
C PHE A 103 -5.18 33.27 1.31
N GLU A 104 -6.33 32.81 0.83
CA GLU A 104 -7.63 33.04 1.49
C GLU A 104 -7.69 32.35 2.86
N GLU A 105 -8.42 32.94 3.81
CA GLU A 105 -8.47 32.43 5.20
C GLU A 105 -9.14 31.06 5.32
N ASP A 106 -10.03 30.72 4.41
CA ASP A 106 -10.80 29.46 4.40
C ASP A 106 -9.98 28.21 4.04
N ILE A 107 -8.74 28.40 3.54
CA ILE A 107 -7.85 27.26 3.29
C ILE A 107 -7.17 26.72 4.56
N TRP A 108 -7.13 27.53 5.63
CA TRP A 108 -6.45 27.18 6.86
C TRP A 108 -7.39 26.44 7.82
N PRO A 109 -6.90 25.40 8.51
CA PRO A 109 -7.66 24.81 9.62
C PRO A 109 -7.96 25.84 10.72
N ASP A 110 -9.02 25.59 11.49
CA ASP A 110 -9.34 26.40 12.66
C ASP A 110 -8.12 26.54 13.59
N ASP A 111 -7.88 27.75 14.06
CA ASP A 111 -6.73 28.08 14.94
C ASP A 111 -5.33 27.85 14.34
N PHE A 112 -5.21 27.74 13.01
CA PHE A 112 -3.93 27.56 12.34
C PHE A 112 -3.04 28.82 12.51
N PRO A 113 -1.80 28.69 13.06
CA PRO A 113 -0.97 29.83 13.43
C PRO A 113 -0.19 30.40 12.23
N VAL A 114 -0.89 30.97 11.24
CA VAL A 114 -0.32 31.44 9.96
C VAL A 114 0.90 32.33 10.17
N TYR A 115 0.81 33.35 11.08
CA TYR A 115 1.89 34.31 11.29
C TYR A 115 3.13 33.70 11.95
N ASP A 116 2.94 32.71 12.85
CA ASP A 116 4.07 32.03 13.49
C ASP A 116 4.77 31.10 12.50
N ILE A 117 3.99 30.39 11.67
CA ILE A 117 4.53 29.55 10.59
C ILE A 117 5.26 30.42 9.57
N GLN A 118 4.64 31.52 9.10
CA GLN A 118 5.25 32.47 8.17
C GLN A 118 6.65 32.91 8.63
N ARG A 119 6.79 33.28 9.89
CA ARG A 119 8.08 33.76 10.45
C ARG A 119 9.16 32.68 10.43
N ASP A 120 8.77 31.41 10.65
CA ASP A 120 9.70 30.30 10.84
C ASP A 120 9.93 29.48 9.56
N LEU A 121 9.34 29.91 8.40
CA LEU A 121 9.54 29.27 7.11
C LEU A 121 11.00 29.31 6.65
N GLN A 122 11.45 28.19 6.13
CA GLN A 122 12.76 28.08 5.50
C GLN A 122 12.68 27.19 4.25
N GLN A 123 13.56 27.43 3.29
CA GLN A 123 13.71 26.57 2.12
C GLN A 123 14.34 25.25 2.54
N LEU A 124 13.71 24.12 2.17
CA LEU A 124 14.18 22.78 2.51
C LEU A 124 14.89 22.09 1.35
N PHE A 125 14.38 22.23 0.15
CA PHE A 125 14.93 21.64 -1.07
C PHE A 125 14.42 22.37 -2.32
N VAL A 126 15.04 22.06 -3.46
CA VAL A 126 14.68 22.63 -4.77
C VAL A 126 14.48 21.50 -5.77
N THR A 127 13.53 21.67 -6.69
CA THR A 127 13.43 20.87 -7.90
C THR A 127 13.68 21.73 -9.11
N ASP A 128 14.51 21.25 -10.03
CA ASP A 128 14.92 21.94 -11.24
C ASP A 128 14.75 20.98 -12.43
N PHE A 129 13.86 21.30 -13.34
CA PHE A 129 13.51 20.40 -14.43
C PHE A 129 12.93 21.12 -15.64
N THR A 130 13.12 20.52 -16.81
CA THR A 130 12.44 20.89 -18.05
C THR A 130 11.11 20.16 -18.12
N ARG A 131 10.01 20.89 -18.31
CA ARG A 131 8.66 20.37 -18.56
C ARG A 131 8.33 20.45 -20.04
N HIS A 132 8.13 19.30 -20.67
CA HIS A 132 7.52 19.20 -21.99
C HIS A 132 6.01 19.02 -21.79
N ARG A 133 5.21 19.95 -22.32
CA ARG A 133 3.76 20.05 -22.08
C ARG A 133 2.99 19.97 -23.38
N TRP A 134 1.98 19.11 -23.44
CA TRP A 134 1.01 19.02 -24.54
C TRP A 134 -0.40 19.15 -24.00
N ILE A 135 -1.26 19.88 -24.70
CA ILE A 135 -2.71 19.89 -24.43
C ILE A 135 -3.38 18.99 -25.44
N LEU A 136 -4.04 17.96 -24.93
CA LEU A 136 -4.77 16.95 -25.70
C LEU A 136 -6.27 17.22 -25.59
N PRO A 137 -6.98 17.42 -26.73
CA PRO A 137 -8.43 17.60 -26.69
C PRO A 137 -9.12 16.28 -26.27
N SER A 138 -10.08 16.35 -25.36
CA SER A 138 -11.04 15.32 -25.02
C SER A 138 -12.44 15.74 -25.46
N ALA A 139 -13.44 14.84 -25.40
CA ALA A 139 -14.81 15.12 -25.91
C ALA A 139 -15.44 16.33 -25.24
N ASP A 140 -15.32 16.47 -23.90
CA ASP A 140 -15.94 17.53 -23.09
C ASP A 140 -14.90 18.32 -22.27
N GLY A 141 -13.62 18.33 -22.69
CA GLY A 141 -12.55 19.02 -21.97
C GLY A 141 -11.20 18.83 -22.63
N GLN A 142 -10.16 18.76 -21.81
CA GLN A 142 -8.79 18.52 -22.29
C GLN A 142 -7.97 17.80 -21.22
N ILE A 143 -6.90 17.13 -21.66
CA ILE A 143 -5.91 16.51 -20.80
C ILE A 143 -4.59 17.23 -21.02
N GLU A 144 -3.95 17.63 -19.92
CA GLU A 144 -2.59 18.09 -19.95
C GLU A 144 -1.66 16.87 -19.81
N LEU A 145 -0.92 16.55 -20.87
CA LEU A 145 0.15 15.55 -20.85
C LEU A 145 1.46 16.30 -20.62
N VAL A 146 2.18 15.96 -19.57
CA VAL A 146 3.51 16.51 -19.31
C VAL A 146 4.55 15.41 -19.13
N LEU A 147 5.77 15.71 -19.57
CA LEU A 147 6.98 14.94 -19.29
C LEU A 147 7.96 15.85 -18.56
N ASP A 148 8.27 15.54 -17.31
CA ASP A 148 9.20 16.28 -16.47
C ASP A 148 10.54 15.55 -16.38
N LEU A 149 11.61 16.23 -16.81
CA LEU A 149 12.99 15.71 -16.84
C LEU A 149 13.93 16.66 -16.10
N GLY A 150 14.55 16.22 -15.01
CA GLY A 150 15.44 17.07 -14.22
C GLY A 150 15.89 16.42 -12.94
N GLN A 151 15.90 17.21 -11.86
CA GLN A 151 16.44 16.75 -10.58
C GLN A 151 15.81 17.42 -9.36
N ILE A 152 15.88 16.74 -8.22
CA ILE A 152 15.61 17.24 -6.87
C ILE A 152 16.96 17.42 -6.18
N ASN A 153 17.18 18.58 -5.56
CA ASN A 153 18.42 18.91 -4.86
C ASN A 153 18.14 19.25 -3.39
N ALA A 154 18.79 18.54 -2.46
CA ALA A 154 18.67 18.78 -1.02
C ALA A 154 19.97 18.37 -0.31
N ASN A 155 20.46 19.19 0.61
CA ASN A 155 21.62 18.88 1.47
C ASN A 155 22.89 18.44 0.69
N GLY A 156 23.05 18.88 -0.56
CA GLY A 156 24.16 18.45 -1.43
C GLY A 156 23.96 17.12 -2.14
N GLU A 157 22.86 16.44 -1.91
CA GLU A 157 22.43 15.22 -2.60
C GLU A 157 21.48 15.57 -3.75
N THR A 158 21.46 14.70 -4.77
CA THR A 158 20.63 14.89 -5.96
C THR A 158 19.88 13.62 -6.32
N GLN A 159 18.57 13.74 -6.63
CA GLN A 159 17.74 12.65 -7.15
C GLN A 159 17.17 13.04 -8.51
N GLN A 160 17.19 12.14 -9.49
CA GLN A 160 16.65 12.41 -10.83
C GLN A 160 15.12 12.51 -10.83
N ILE A 161 14.60 13.42 -11.63
CA ILE A 161 13.19 13.52 -12.03
C ILE A 161 13.08 12.95 -13.44
N ALA A 162 12.23 11.96 -13.63
CA ALA A 162 11.85 11.42 -14.92
C ALA A 162 10.43 10.86 -14.76
N GLU A 163 9.41 11.67 -15.03
CA GLU A 163 8.02 11.29 -14.80
C GLU A 163 7.09 11.91 -15.83
N ILE A 164 6.00 11.20 -16.13
CA ILE A 164 4.91 11.65 -16.98
C ILE A 164 3.71 11.89 -16.07
N GLU A 165 3.01 13.00 -16.27
CA GLU A 165 1.76 13.32 -15.58
C GLU A 165 0.67 13.53 -16.62
N LEU A 166 -0.51 12.98 -16.37
CA LEU A 166 -1.73 13.20 -17.15
C LEU A 166 -2.73 13.89 -16.21
N GLU A 167 -2.96 15.18 -16.44
CA GLU A 167 -3.88 15.99 -15.63
C GLU A 167 -5.18 16.22 -16.37
N LEU A 168 -6.32 15.92 -15.73
CA LEU A 168 -7.65 16.14 -16.28
C LEU A 168 -8.07 17.60 -16.08
N GLN A 169 -8.23 18.33 -17.19
CA GLN A 169 -8.77 19.68 -17.21
C GLN A 169 -10.20 19.71 -17.78
N GLY A 170 -11.05 18.78 -17.27
CA GLY A 170 -12.40 18.51 -17.75
C GLY A 170 -12.47 17.35 -18.75
N GLY A 171 -13.65 16.77 -18.90
CA GLY A 171 -13.87 15.57 -19.72
C GLY A 171 -13.99 14.29 -18.91
N ASP A 172 -13.80 13.15 -19.56
CA ASP A 172 -13.94 11.84 -18.95
C ASP A 172 -12.61 11.36 -18.37
N VAL A 173 -12.63 10.91 -17.13
CA VAL A 173 -11.46 10.32 -16.47
C VAL A 173 -10.96 9.06 -17.19
N GLU A 174 -11.82 8.37 -17.95
CA GLU A 174 -11.46 7.19 -18.73
C GLU A 174 -10.44 7.48 -19.83
N ASP A 175 -10.43 8.72 -20.34
CA ASP A 175 -9.40 9.16 -21.29
C ASP A 175 -8.00 9.16 -20.67
N ILE A 176 -7.86 9.53 -19.37
CA ILE A 176 -6.59 9.44 -18.64
C ILE A 176 -6.13 7.98 -18.50
N TYR A 177 -7.05 7.06 -18.18
CA TYR A 177 -6.71 5.65 -18.03
C TYR A 177 -6.28 5.03 -19.35
N SER A 178 -6.98 5.34 -20.44
CA SER A 178 -6.63 4.87 -21.79
C SER A 178 -5.25 5.37 -22.24
N LEU A 179 -4.90 6.62 -21.92
CA LEU A 179 -3.57 7.18 -22.16
C LEU A 179 -2.52 6.55 -21.25
N GLY A 180 -2.84 6.36 -19.98
CA GLY A 180 -1.98 5.71 -19.00
C GLY A 180 -1.58 4.30 -19.41
N GLU A 181 -2.54 3.49 -19.91
CA GLU A 181 -2.30 2.16 -20.47
C GLU A 181 -1.28 2.21 -21.62
N GLN A 182 -1.50 3.10 -22.58
CA GLN A 182 -0.57 3.25 -23.72
C GLN A 182 0.84 3.63 -23.27
N ILE A 183 0.98 4.51 -22.27
CA ILE A 183 2.28 4.93 -21.74
C ILE A 183 2.96 3.78 -20.98
N VAL A 184 2.21 3.04 -20.16
CA VAL A 184 2.72 1.86 -19.46
C VAL A 184 3.21 0.81 -20.46
N GLU A 185 2.42 0.52 -21.51
CA GLU A 185 2.78 -0.43 -22.56
C GLU A 185 4.03 -0.05 -23.35
N GLN A 186 4.14 1.22 -23.72
CA GLN A 186 5.24 1.66 -24.61
C GLN A 186 6.54 1.96 -23.87
N LEU A 187 6.46 2.40 -22.62
CA LEU A 187 7.63 2.85 -21.85
C LEU A 187 7.95 1.95 -20.65
N ASN A 188 7.14 0.92 -20.38
CA ASN A 188 7.22 0.16 -19.13
C ASN A 188 7.22 1.11 -17.91
N ALA A 189 6.36 2.14 -17.98
CA ALA A 189 6.25 3.16 -16.95
C ALA A 189 5.60 2.57 -15.69
N ARG A 190 5.94 3.13 -14.53
CA ARG A 190 5.43 2.65 -13.22
C ARG A 190 4.51 3.67 -12.57
N MET A 191 3.50 3.21 -11.85
CA MET A 191 2.62 4.09 -11.07
C MET A 191 3.42 4.87 -10.03
N GLY A 192 3.35 6.20 -10.05
CA GLY A 192 4.05 7.10 -9.14
C GLY A 192 3.24 7.36 -7.87
N SER A 193 3.53 6.68 -6.76
CA SER A 193 2.87 6.92 -5.46
C SER A 193 3.44 8.12 -4.69
N LEU A 194 4.69 8.51 -4.96
CA LEU A 194 5.38 9.62 -4.30
C LEU A 194 5.47 10.84 -5.20
N SER A 195 5.00 11.99 -4.71
CA SER A 195 5.17 13.27 -5.40
C SER A 195 6.62 13.76 -5.37
N LYS A 196 6.99 14.72 -6.26
CA LYS A 196 8.29 15.42 -6.21
C LYS A 196 8.57 15.99 -4.82
N ALA A 197 7.54 16.56 -4.16
CA ALA A 197 7.63 17.06 -2.80
C ALA A 197 7.97 15.94 -1.79
N ALA A 198 7.26 14.82 -1.81
CA ALA A 198 7.53 13.71 -0.90
C ALA A 198 8.96 13.17 -1.05
N ARG A 199 9.42 13.01 -2.29
CA ARG A 199 10.82 12.62 -2.59
C ARG A 199 11.82 13.67 -2.11
N GLY A 200 11.51 14.96 -2.25
CA GLY A 200 12.35 16.06 -1.75
C GLY A 200 12.48 16.05 -0.22
N TYR A 201 11.39 15.81 0.52
CA TYR A 201 11.45 15.67 1.99
C TYR A 201 12.29 14.45 2.42
N LEU A 202 12.21 13.34 1.69
CA LEU A 202 13.06 12.16 1.93
C LEU A 202 14.54 12.49 1.69
N LEU A 203 14.86 13.10 0.56
CA LEU A 203 16.23 13.50 0.19
C LEU A 203 16.82 14.53 1.17
N ALA A 204 15.98 15.44 1.67
CA ALA A 204 16.36 16.43 2.68
C ALA A 204 16.54 15.83 4.08
N GLY A 205 16.30 14.52 4.28
CA GLY A 205 16.35 13.86 5.59
C GLY A 205 15.28 14.38 6.55
N ARG A 206 14.19 14.93 6.03
CA ARG A 206 13.06 15.48 6.78
C ARG A 206 11.88 14.53 6.93
N SER A 207 11.91 13.41 6.24
CA SER A 207 10.99 12.29 6.42
C SER A 207 11.74 10.97 6.24
N VAL A 208 11.17 9.91 6.78
CA VAL A 208 11.68 8.55 6.65
C VAL A 208 10.59 7.70 6.02
N LEU A 209 10.97 6.84 5.10
CA LEU A 209 10.08 5.87 4.49
C LEU A 209 10.30 4.52 5.15
N GLU A 210 9.44 4.20 6.15
CA GLU A 210 9.51 2.96 6.91
C GLU A 210 8.32 2.04 6.59
N PRO A 211 8.53 0.71 6.52
CA PRO A 211 7.44 -0.22 6.25
C PRO A 211 6.35 -0.23 7.31
N PHE A 212 5.09 -0.23 6.86
CA PHE A 212 3.93 -0.50 7.69
C PHE A 212 3.67 -2.01 7.73
N VAL A 213 3.94 -2.65 8.86
CA VAL A 213 3.85 -4.12 8.99
C VAL A 213 2.48 -4.59 9.50
N GLN A 214 1.64 -3.67 9.99
CA GLN A 214 0.32 -4.02 10.55
C GLN A 214 -0.78 -3.17 9.92
N THR A 215 -1.87 -3.83 9.55
CA THR A 215 -3.11 -3.16 9.18
C THR A 215 -3.90 -2.79 10.42
N HIS A 216 -4.59 -1.65 10.38
CA HIS A 216 -5.51 -1.18 11.40
C HIS A 216 -6.96 -1.32 10.92
N PHE A 217 -7.92 -1.22 11.84
CA PHE A 217 -9.33 -1.20 11.46
C PHE A 217 -9.63 0.01 10.57
N VAL A 218 -10.38 -0.25 9.51
CA VAL A 218 -10.80 0.81 8.59
C VAL A 218 -11.85 1.69 9.26
N ALA A 219 -11.67 3.01 9.15
CA ALA A 219 -12.58 3.98 9.73
C ALA A 219 -13.87 4.07 8.89
N VAL A 220 -14.87 3.25 9.24
CA VAL A 220 -16.21 3.24 8.65
C VAL A 220 -17.25 3.62 9.71
N LYS A 221 -18.39 4.20 9.27
CA LYS A 221 -19.49 4.62 10.13
C LYS A 221 -20.76 3.83 9.77
N ALA A 222 -21.63 3.66 10.74
CA ALA A 222 -22.87 2.87 10.59
C ALA A 222 -23.82 3.43 9.51
N GLU A 223 -23.87 4.77 9.40
CA GLU A 223 -24.74 5.49 8.47
C GLU A 223 -24.27 5.46 7.02
N GLN A 224 -23.02 5.09 6.79
CA GLN A 224 -22.45 4.98 5.45
C GLN A 224 -23.08 3.79 4.70
N SER A 225 -23.08 3.87 3.37
CA SER A 225 -23.46 2.73 2.55
C SER A 225 -22.41 1.61 2.60
N LEU A 226 -22.82 0.39 2.28
CA LEU A 226 -21.89 -0.73 2.12
C LEU A 226 -20.82 -0.43 1.06
N ALA A 227 -21.21 0.24 -0.04
CA ALA A 227 -20.27 0.71 -1.07
C ALA A 227 -19.16 1.56 -0.49
N GLU A 228 -19.52 2.61 0.27
CA GLU A 228 -18.52 3.50 0.90
C GLU A 228 -17.57 2.74 1.82
N ALA A 229 -18.08 1.77 2.59
CA ALA A 229 -17.27 0.95 3.48
C ALA A 229 -16.29 0.03 2.71
N LEU A 230 -16.77 -0.66 1.67
CA LEU A 230 -15.94 -1.57 0.86
C LEU A 230 -14.92 -0.80 0.02
N TYR A 231 -15.31 0.27 -0.69
CA TYR A 231 -14.35 1.07 -1.46
C TYR A 231 -13.33 1.78 -0.57
N ARG A 232 -13.71 2.25 0.61
CA ARG A 232 -12.78 2.80 1.59
C ARG A 232 -11.80 1.72 2.10
N SER A 233 -12.27 0.50 2.29
CA SER A 233 -11.41 -0.63 2.68
C SER A 233 -10.45 -1.03 1.56
N LEU A 234 -10.89 -1.02 0.31
CA LEU A 234 -10.03 -1.25 -0.86
C LEU A 234 -8.97 -0.14 -1.00
N GLU A 235 -9.37 1.11 -0.86
CA GLU A 235 -8.47 2.27 -0.84
C GLU A 235 -7.42 2.17 0.27
N TYR A 236 -7.85 1.80 1.47
CA TYR A 236 -6.94 1.61 2.60
C TYR A 236 -5.92 0.48 2.32
N GLY A 237 -6.39 -0.67 1.82
CA GLY A 237 -5.54 -1.79 1.44
C GLY A 237 -4.53 -1.42 0.36
N LEU A 238 -4.96 -0.71 -0.69
CA LEU A 238 -4.10 -0.25 -1.77
C LEU A 238 -3.04 0.76 -1.28
N ARG A 239 -3.43 1.73 -0.43
CA ARG A 239 -2.46 2.67 0.18
C ARG A 239 -1.43 1.97 1.05
N HIS A 240 -1.86 0.99 1.87
CA HIS A 240 -0.96 0.18 2.69
C HIS A 240 0.02 -0.61 1.83
N TRP A 241 -0.46 -1.22 0.76
CA TRP A 241 0.35 -1.93 -0.22
C TRP A 241 1.36 -1.01 -0.92
N GLN A 242 0.91 0.11 -1.52
CA GLN A 242 1.77 1.03 -2.28
C GLN A 242 2.80 1.76 -1.39
N HIS A 243 2.46 2.04 -0.13
CA HIS A 243 3.44 2.57 0.82
C HIS A 243 4.60 1.58 1.03
N ASN A 244 4.28 0.31 1.21
CA ASN A 244 5.29 -0.74 1.38
C ASN A 244 6.04 -1.05 0.08
N GLU A 245 5.40 -0.93 -1.08
CA GLU A 245 6.07 -0.98 -2.39
C GLU A 245 7.11 0.14 -2.53
N ALA A 246 6.76 1.37 -2.17
CA ALA A 246 7.71 2.49 -2.16
C ALA A 246 8.89 2.25 -1.19
N CYS A 247 8.63 1.62 -0.03
CA CYS A 247 9.70 1.18 0.88
C CYS A 247 10.60 0.12 0.24
N LEU A 248 10.02 -0.84 -0.49
CA LEU A 248 10.76 -1.89 -1.21
C LEU A 248 11.65 -1.30 -2.30
N ASP A 249 11.12 -0.36 -3.09
CA ASP A 249 11.87 0.35 -4.14
C ASP A 249 13.01 1.20 -3.57
N ASN A 250 12.79 1.86 -2.43
CA ASN A 250 13.80 2.70 -1.80
C ASN A 250 14.92 1.88 -1.13
N HIS A 251 14.54 0.83 -0.42
CA HIS A 251 15.44 -0.11 0.24
C HIS A 251 14.77 -1.47 0.42
N ALA A 252 15.08 -2.42 -0.48
CA ALA A 252 14.48 -3.74 -0.48
C ALA A 252 14.70 -4.46 0.87
N ASN A 253 13.61 -4.76 1.58
CA ASN A 253 13.64 -5.47 2.86
C ASN A 253 12.39 -6.32 3.05
N VAL A 254 12.50 -7.33 3.91
CA VAL A 254 11.43 -8.32 4.14
C VAL A 254 10.20 -7.68 4.80
N ARG A 255 10.38 -6.68 5.67
CA ARG A 255 9.25 -6.01 6.34
C ARG A 255 8.36 -5.29 5.33
N ALA A 256 8.95 -4.67 4.30
CA ALA A 256 8.21 -4.07 3.20
C ALA A 256 7.41 -5.14 2.43
N ALA A 257 8.02 -6.30 2.13
CA ALA A 257 7.34 -7.41 1.47
C ALA A 257 6.16 -7.96 2.31
N GLN A 258 6.32 -8.05 3.64
CA GLN A 258 5.24 -8.43 4.56
C GLN A 258 4.08 -7.43 4.55
N GLY A 259 4.38 -6.13 4.66
CA GLY A 259 3.36 -5.09 4.58
C GLY A 259 2.65 -5.05 3.21
N MET A 260 3.38 -5.27 2.11
CA MET A 260 2.76 -5.46 0.79
C MET A 260 1.78 -6.62 0.77
N ALA A 261 2.19 -7.79 1.32
CA ALA A 261 1.33 -8.97 1.39
C ALA A 261 0.03 -8.67 2.14
N ASP A 262 0.08 -8.00 3.28
CA ASP A 262 -1.10 -7.64 4.07
C ASP A 262 -2.05 -6.71 3.30
N GLY A 263 -1.52 -5.68 2.62
CA GLY A 263 -2.33 -4.79 1.78
C GLY A 263 -2.99 -5.53 0.60
N ILE A 264 -2.25 -6.40 -0.09
CA ILE A 264 -2.76 -7.22 -1.19
C ILE A 264 -3.84 -8.20 -0.70
N TYR A 265 -3.64 -8.84 0.46
CA TYR A 265 -4.65 -9.71 1.07
C TYR A 265 -5.94 -8.96 1.39
N LEU A 266 -5.84 -7.75 1.95
CA LEU A 266 -6.99 -6.93 2.24
C LEU A 266 -7.73 -6.52 0.96
N CYS A 267 -7.02 -6.03 -0.06
CA CYS A 267 -7.61 -5.69 -1.35
C CYS A 267 -8.37 -6.88 -1.95
N ARG A 268 -7.75 -8.06 -1.95
CA ARG A 268 -8.38 -9.27 -2.47
C ARG A 268 -9.65 -9.65 -1.71
N ALA A 269 -9.61 -9.62 -0.37
CA ALA A 269 -10.78 -9.91 0.46
C ALA A 269 -11.95 -8.96 0.15
N VAL A 270 -11.66 -7.67 -0.08
CA VAL A 270 -12.68 -6.69 -0.46
C VAL A 270 -13.21 -6.93 -1.88
N LEU A 271 -12.33 -7.20 -2.86
CA LEU A 271 -12.74 -7.49 -4.23
C LEU A 271 -13.64 -8.72 -4.31
N GLU A 272 -13.36 -9.76 -3.52
CA GLU A 272 -14.22 -10.95 -3.42
C GLU A 272 -15.62 -10.59 -2.87
N GLN A 273 -15.74 -9.59 -1.96
CA GLN A 273 -17.05 -9.11 -1.52
C GLN A 273 -17.76 -8.30 -2.60
N LEU A 274 -17.07 -7.39 -3.28
CA LEU A 274 -17.63 -6.63 -4.40
C LEU A 274 -18.15 -7.57 -5.50
N GLN A 275 -17.40 -8.60 -5.84
CA GLN A 275 -17.82 -9.61 -6.82
C GLN A 275 -19.07 -10.39 -6.37
N ARG A 276 -19.18 -10.74 -5.07
CA ARG A 276 -20.40 -11.36 -4.49
C ARG A 276 -21.62 -10.44 -4.58
N MET A 277 -21.41 -9.12 -4.59
CA MET A 277 -22.44 -8.08 -4.79
C MET A 277 -22.64 -7.72 -6.27
N GLU A 278 -22.25 -8.62 -7.19
CA GLU A 278 -22.42 -8.50 -8.63
C GLU A 278 -21.72 -7.28 -9.26
N VAL A 279 -20.71 -6.73 -8.60
CA VAL A 279 -19.83 -5.72 -9.21
C VAL A 279 -18.91 -6.41 -10.19
N ASP A 280 -18.87 -5.90 -11.42
CA ASP A 280 -17.86 -6.31 -12.39
C ASP A 280 -16.49 -5.74 -11.99
N ILE A 281 -15.56 -6.63 -11.64
CA ILE A 281 -14.20 -6.30 -11.22
C ILE A 281 -13.14 -6.72 -12.24
N ASP A 282 -13.56 -7.09 -13.47
CA ASP A 282 -12.68 -7.44 -14.61
C ASP A 282 -11.50 -8.38 -14.26
N GLY A 283 -11.77 -9.43 -13.49
CA GLY A 283 -10.76 -10.41 -13.08
C GLY A 283 -9.65 -9.88 -12.16
N LEU A 284 -9.85 -8.73 -11.49
CA LEU A 284 -8.84 -8.14 -10.58
C LEU A 284 -8.48 -9.06 -9.42
N ALA A 285 -9.44 -9.83 -8.89
CA ALA A 285 -9.17 -10.76 -7.79
C ALA A 285 -8.21 -11.89 -8.21
N GLU A 286 -8.34 -12.41 -9.43
CA GLU A 286 -7.46 -13.43 -10.01
C GLU A 286 -6.07 -12.85 -10.30
N ARG A 287 -6.01 -11.63 -10.82
CA ARG A 287 -4.74 -10.93 -11.08
C ARG A 287 -3.98 -10.67 -9.78
N LEU A 288 -4.67 -10.25 -8.70
CA LEU A 288 -4.08 -10.16 -7.36
C LEU A 288 -3.58 -11.52 -6.85
N GLY A 289 -4.34 -12.59 -7.10
CA GLY A 289 -3.90 -13.95 -6.78
C GLY A 289 -2.56 -14.31 -7.43
N ARG A 290 -2.31 -13.90 -8.67
CA ARG A 290 -1.01 -14.09 -9.34
C ARG A 290 0.11 -13.30 -8.65
N VAL A 291 -0.11 -12.05 -8.26
CA VAL A 291 0.88 -11.26 -7.50
C VAL A 291 1.21 -11.93 -6.16
N GLN A 292 0.21 -12.48 -5.47
CA GLN A 292 0.42 -13.19 -4.20
C GLN A 292 1.36 -14.41 -4.34
N THR A 293 1.44 -15.04 -5.51
CA THR A 293 2.37 -16.18 -5.72
C THR A 293 3.84 -15.78 -5.53
N HIS A 294 4.20 -14.53 -5.82
CA HIS A 294 5.55 -13.98 -5.62
C HIS A 294 5.87 -13.65 -4.15
N LEU A 295 4.89 -13.76 -3.27
CA LEU A 295 5.02 -13.52 -1.82
C LEU A 295 4.94 -14.81 -0.99
N THR A 296 4.75 -15.97 -1.63
CA THR A 296 4.58 -17.26 -0.94
C THR A 296 5.79 -17.68 -0.11
N TRP A 297 6.99 -17.23 -0.48
CA TRP A 297 8.23 -17.46 0.25
C TRP A 297 8.22 -16.82 1.66
N LEU A 298 7.42 -15.77 1.88
CA LEU A 298 7.29 -15.11 3.19
C LEU A 298 6.88 -16.10 4.28
N LYS A 299 5.96 -17.02 3.98
CA LYS A 299 5.52 -18.04 4.94
C LYS A 299 6.69 -18.90 5.45
N ARG A 300 7.62 -19.29 4.56
CA ARG A 300 8.80 -20.05 4.95
C ARG A 300 9.81 -19.18 5.69
N PHE A 301 9.99 -17.93 5.23
CA PHE A 301 10.86 -16.97 5.91
C PHE A 301 10.39 -16.73 7.35
N GLU A 302 9.10 -16.49 7.58
CA GLU A 302 8.53 -16.26 8.90
C GLU A 302 8.70 -17.47 9.82
N GLY A 303 8.48 -18.69 9.31
CA GLY A 303 8.71 -19.90 10.08
C GLY A 303 10.18 -20.08 10.48
N LEU A 304 11.13 -19.78 9.59
CA LEU A 304 12.55 -19.81 9.90
C LEU A 304 12.95 -18.68 10.88
N ALA A 305 12.36 -17.49 10.72
CA ALA A 305 12.58 -16.36 11.63
C ALA A 305 12.10 -16.67 13.06
N GLU A 306 10.96 -17.35 13.21
CA GLU A 306 10.46 -17.81 14.52
C GLU A 306 11.45 -18.77 15.22
N LEU A 307 12.09 -19.67 14.45
CA LEU A 307 13.06 -20.62 14.98
C LEU A 307 14.40 -19.97 15.37
N THR A 308 14.79 -18.89 14.68
CA THR A 308 16.09 -18.22 14.81
C THR A 308 16.07 -16.96 15.66
N ALA A 309 14.89 -16.44 16.02
CA ALA A 309 14.73 -15.23 16.82
C ALA A 309 15.49 -15.33 18.15
N GLU A 310 16.37 -14.38 18.44
CA GLU A 310 17.25 -14.41 19.62
C GLU A 310 16.50 -14.42 20.95
N ASP A 311 15.35 -13.77 21.02
CA ASP A 311 14.42 -13.73 22.16
C ASP A 311 13.31 -14.80 22.06
N GLY A 312 13.33 -15.62 20.99
CA GLY A 312 12.32 -16.63 20.69
C GLY A 312 12.38 -17.86 21.60
N ALA A 313 11.26 -18.56 21.66
CA ALA A 313 11.11 -19.75 22.52
C ALA A 313 12.10 -20.89 22.19
N TYR A 314 12.51 -20.99 20.92
CA TYR A 314 13.31 -22.09 20.39
C TYR A 314 14.82 -21.82 20.39
N HIS A 315 15.24 -20.56 20.49
CA HIS A 315 16.64 -20.12 20.35
C HIS A 315 17.60 -20.88 21.22
N ARG A 316 17.32 -20.98 22.55
CA ARG A 316 18.24 -21.65 23.52
C ARG A 316 18.42 -23.14 23.23
N ALA A 317 17.37 -23.79 22.73
CA ALA A 317 17.45 -25.23 22.43
C ALA A 317 18.23 -25.47 21.12
N LEU A 318 17.91 -24.71 20.06
CA LEU A 318 18.50 -24.85 18.74
C LEU A 318 19.96 -24.41 18.69
N LYS A 319 20.33 -23.38 19.44
CA LYS A 319 21.73 -22.92 19.54
C LYS A 319 22.70 -23.96 20.14
N ARG A 320 22.20 -24.99 20.85
CA ARG A 320 23.02 -26.11 21.32
C ARG A 320 23.50 -27.01 20.16
N TYR A 321 22.81 -26.96 19.03
CA TYR A 321 23.12 -27.64 17.79
C TYR A 321 23.66 -26.60 16.78
N SER A 322 24.93 -26.14 16.98
CA SER A 322 25.49 -25.00 16.24
C SER A 322 25.35 -25.14 14.72
N GLY A 323 25.68 -26.29 14.16
CA GLY A 323 25.53 -26.54 12.73
C GLY A 323 24.09 -26.48 12.23
N LEU A 324 23.10 -26.92 13.03
CA LEU A 324 21.71 -26.81 12.71
C LEU A 324 21.24 -25.34 12.74
N TYR A 325 21.65 -24.58 13.76
CA TYR A 325 21.30 -23.17 13.88
C TYR A 325 21.87 -22.36 12.72
N GLU A 326 23.12 -22.60 12.33
CA GLU A 326 23.74 -22.00 11.15
C GLU A 326 22.97 -22.36 9.86
N LEU A 327 22.60 -23.64 9.70
CA LEU A 327 21.78 -24.08 8.55
C LEU A 327 20.43 -23.39 8.50
N LEU A 328 19.76 -23.17 9.65
CA LEU A 328 18.49 -22.43 9.72
C LEU A 328 18.67 -20.97 9.29
N MET A 329 19.73 -20.30 9.76
CA MET A 329 20.07 -18.93 9.39
C MET A 329 20.37 -18.81 7.88
N ASP A 330 21.16 -19.73 7.33
CA ASP A 330 21.47 -19.76 5.90
C ASP A 330 20.21 -19.98 5.05
N ASN A 331 19.37 -20.93 5.45
CA ASN A 331 18.08 -21.15 4.76
C ASN A 331 17.17 -19.94 4.87
N GLN A 332 17.14 -19.23 5.99
CA GLN A 332 16.36 -18.00 6.13
C GLN A 332 16.81 -16.92 5.13
N GLN A 333 18.12 -16.78 4.92
CA GLN A 333 18.66 -15.86 3.91
C GLN A 333 18.37 -16.32 2.49
N GLN A 334 18.54 -17.62 2.19
CA GLN A 334 18.34 -18.19 0.85
C GLN A 334 16.88 -18.17 0.39
N VAL A 335 15.91 -18.25 1.30
CA VAL A 335 14.50 -18.24 0.94
C VAL A 335 14.01 -16.85 0.52
N VAL A 336 14.75 -15.79 0.85
CA VAL A 336 14.38 -14.39 0.53
C VAL A 336 14.47 -14.13 -0.96
N GLN A 337 13.35 -13.76 -1.57
CA GLN A 337 13.22 -13.52 -3.01
C GLN A 337 12.91 -12.03 -3.31
N LEU A 338 13.55 -11.10 -2.59
CA LEU A 338 13.30 -9.66 -2.75
C LEU A 338 13.61 -9.16 -4.16
N HIS A 339 14.67 -9.67 -4.80
CA HIS A 339 15.03 -9.28 -6.16
C HIS A 339 13.90 -9.65 -7.16
N GLN A 340 13.38 -10.88 -7.08
CA GLN A 340 12.26 -11.33 -7.90
C GLN A 340 10.99 -10.53 -7.63
N LEU A 341 10.75 -10.15 -6.36
CA LEU A 341 9.62 -9.30 -6.01
C LEU A 341 9.76 -7.89 -6.61
N VAL A 342 10.95 -7.29 -6.56
CA VAL A 342 11.23 -5.99 -7.18
C VAL A 342 11.05 -6.08 -8.71
N GLU A 343 11.54 -7.13 -9.36
CA GLU A 343 11.29 -7.35 -10.79
C GLU A 343 9.78 -7.48 -11.10
N GLN A 344 9.04 -8.18 -10.25
CA GLN A 344 7.59 -8.33 -10.42
C GLN A 344 6.85 -7.00 -10.28
N VAL A 345 7.15 -6.19 -9.26
CA VAL A 345 6.49 -4.87 -9.09
C VAL A 345 6.84 -3.89 -10.21
N HIS A 346 7.95 -4.11 -10.92
CA HIS A 346 8.32 -3.32 -12.10
C HIS A 346 7.77 -3.89 -13.40
N SER A 347 7.06 -5.03 -13.36
CA SER A 347 6.51 -5.64 -14.56
C SER A 347 5.29 -4.88 -15.09
N HIS A 348 5.13 -4.89 -16.39
CA HIS A 348 4.00 -4.30 -17.10
C HIS A 348 2.63 -4.78 -16.56
N ASP A 349 2.43 -6.09 -16.42
CA ASP A 349 1.17 -6.66 -15.92
C ASP A 349 0.80 -6.19 -14.51
N TYR A 350 1.81 -5.98 -13.66
CA TYR A 350 1.62 -5.45 -12.32
C TYR A 350 1.21 -3.98 -12.35
N GLN A 351 1.83 -3.17 -13.20
CA GLN A 351 1.50 -1.75 -13.32
C GLN A 351 0.10 -1.54 -13.91
N LEU A 352 -0.31 -2.34 -14.89
CA LEU A 352 -1.69 -2.35 -15.39
C LEU A 352 -2.70 -2.81 -14.34
N LEU A 353 -2.33 -3.76 -13.45
CA LEU A 353 -3.18 -4.13 -12.32
C LEU A 353 -3.43 -2.94 -11.36
N LEU A 354 -2.38 -2.17 -11.02
CA LEU A 354 -2.52 -0.97 -10.19
C LEU A 354 -3.39 0.09 -10.86
N LEU A 355 -3.23 0.28 -12.16
CA LEU A 355 -4.02 1.22 -12.95
C LEU A 355 -5.51 0.84 -12.92
N ASP A 356 -5.84 -0.44 -13.13
CA ASP A 356 -7.22 -0.94 -13.10
C ASP A 356 -7.84 -0.90 -11.70
N LEU A 357 -7.07 -1.16 -10.65
CA LEU A 357 -7.52 -0.95 -9.26
C LEU A 357 -7.84 0.53 -8.99
N SER A 358 -7.01 1.43 -9.49
CA SER A 358 -7.27 2.88 -9.43
C SER A 358 -8.55 3.26 -10.18
N ARG A 359 -8.73 2.73 -11.41
CA ARG A 359 -9.94 2.91 -12.22
C ARG A 359 -11.20 2.46 -11.47
N LEU A 360 -11.19 1.26 -10.88
CA LEU A 360 -12.29 0.76 -10.05
C LEU A 360 -12.60 1.69 -8.86
N LEU A 361 -11.55 2.20 -8.19
CA LEU A 361 -11.69 3.10 -7.03
C LEU A 361 -12.19 4.51 -7.39
N ILE A 362 -11.96 4.97 -8.60
CA ILE A 362 -12.52 6.25 -9.11
C ILE A 362 -13.95 6.03 -9.61
N ALA A 363 -14.19 4.99 -10.40
CA ALA A 363 -15.51 4.69 -10.98
C ALA A 363 -16.56 4.30 -9.93
N ARG A 364 -16.14 3.53 -8.90
CA ARG A 364 -16.99 3.05 -7.79
C ARG A 364 -18.35 2.52 -8.26
N PRO A 365 -18.40 1.52 -9.15
CA PRO A 365 -19.66 0.99 -9.64
C PRO A 365 -20.58 0.56 -8.48
N GLN A 366 -21.88 0.76 -8.66
CA GLN A 366 -22.92 0.58 -7.64
C GLN A 366 -23.90 -0.50 -8.03
N THR A 367 -24.36 -1.28 -7.04
CA THR A 367 -25.52 -2.17 -7.12
C THR A 367 -26.54 -1.79 -6.06
N GLU A 368 -27.76 -2.33 -6.10
CA GLU A 368 -28.77 -2.03 -5.09
C GLU A 368 -28.34 -2.47 -3.68
N GLU A 369 -27.66 -3.62 -3.57
CA GLU A 369 -27.13 -4.15 -2.32
C GLU A 369 -26.08 -3.22 -1.71
N LEU A 370 -25.19 -2.64 -2.53
CA LEU A 370 -24.14 -1.74 -2.10
C LEU A 370 -24.65 -0.40 -1.56
N GLN A 371 -25.86 0.00 -1.92
CA GLN A 371 -26.49 1.24 -1.41
C GLN A 371 -27.12 1.08 -0.03
N GLN A 372 -27.23 -0.16 0.49
CA GLN A 372 -27.79 -0.42 1.81
C GLN A 372 -26.88 0.08 2.93
N PRO A 373 -27.44 0.36 4.14
CA PRO A 373 -26.64 0.77 5.29
C PRO A 373 -25.57 -0.26 5.63
N CYS A 374 -24.34 0.21 5.88
CA CYS A 374 -23.18 -0.64 6.14
C CYS A 374 -23.37 -1.55 7.36
N GLU A 375 -23.96 -1.05 8.45
CA GLU A 375 -24.14 -1.80 9.69
C GLU A 375 -24.95 -3.09 9.49
N GLN A 376 -26.04 -3.00 8.71
CA GLN A 376 -26.91 -4.15 8.45
C GLN A 376 -26.19 -5.24 7.65
N TRP A 377 -25.44 -4.87 6.64
CA TRP A 377 -24.71 -5.80 5.79
C TRP A 377 -23.42 -6.32 6.42
N ALA A 378 -22.70 -5.48 7.18
CA ALA A 378 -21.51 -5.90 7.92
C ALA A 378 -21.80 -7.09 8.85
N THR A 379 -22.90 -7.04 9.58
CA THR A 379 -23.38 -8.16 10.42
C THR A 379 -23.61 -9.43 9.60
N THR A 380 -24.24 -9.30 8.44
CA THR A 380 -24.51 -10.45 7.56
C THR A 380 -23.24 -11.04 6.98
N LEU A 381 -22.36 -10.20 6.42
CA LEU A 381 -21.08 -10.62 5.84
C LEU A 381 -20.18 -11.30 6.87
N LEU A 382 -20.02 -10.69 8.06
CA LEU A 382 -19.22 -11.28 9.11
C LEU A 382 -19.81 -12.60 9.62
N ARG A 383 -21.13 -12.67 9.78
CA ARG A 383 -21.82 -13.90 10.20
C ARG A 383 -21.59 -15.03 9.20
N ASP A 384 -21.74 -14.77 7.91
CA ASP A 384 -21.68 -15.80 6.89
C ASP A 384 -20.23 -16.28 6.69
N ASP A 385 -19.27 -15.37 6.69
CA ASP A 385 -17.84 -15.69 6.61
C ASP A 385 -17.36 -16.48 7.85
N TRP A 386 -17.67 -16.00 9.07
CA TRP A 386 -17.28 -16.67 10.30
C TRP A 386 -18.02 -17.97 10.56
N ARG A 387 -19.23 -18.17 10.03
CA ARG A 387 -19.96 -19.43 10.12
C ARG A 387 -19.15 -20.58 9.51
N GLU A 388 -18.55 -20.36 8.36
CA GLU A 388 -17.72 -21.37 7.72
C GLU A 388 -16.45 -21.66 8.55
N VAL A 389 -15.77 -20.64 9.08
CA VAL A 389 -14.61 -20.82 9.96
C VAL A 389 -15.02 -21.62 11.20
N GLN A 390 -16.08 -21.20 11.89
CA GLN A 390 -16.53 -21.88 13.10
C GLN A 390 -16.91 -23.34 12.84
N GLN A 391 -17.59 -23.64 11.72
CA GLN A 391 -17.95 -25.01 11.36
C GLN A 391 -16.71 -25.89 11.12
N GLU A 392 -15.72 -25.38 10.40
CA GLU A 392 -14.50 -26.14 10.12
C GLU A 392 -13.62 -26.35 11.35
N PHE A 393 -13.65 -25.42 12.31
CA PHE A 393 -12.97 -25.57 13.59
C PHE A 393 -13.79 -26.32 14.67
N ALA A 394 -15.10 -26.57 14.45
CA ALA A 394 -16.00 -27.19 15.43
C ALA A 394 -15.93 -28.72 15.46
N GLU A 395 -14.92 -29.36 14.88
CA GLU A 395 -14.72 -30.81 14.94
C GLU A 395 -14.67 -31.29 16.39
N THR A 396 -15.33 -32.46 16.67
CA THR A 396 -15.42 -33.03 18.01
C THR A 396 -14.10 -33.62 18.51
N GLU A 397 -13.32 -34.13 17.59
CA GLU A 397 -11.97 -34.67 17.86
C GLU A 397 -10.91 -33.57 17.85
N ASP A 398 -9.76 -33.83 18.45
CA ASP A 398 -8.63 -32.92 18.41
C ASP A 398 -8.06 -32.87 16.98
N LEU A 399 -7.80 -31.63 16.48
CA LEU A 399 -7.35 -31.45 15.11
C LEU A 399 -5.89 -31.87 14.94
N SER A 400 -5.60 -32.50 13.80
CA SER A 400 -4.22 -32.81 13.41
C SER A 400 -3.47 -31.54 12.99
N GLU A 401 -2.14 -31.60 13.02
CA GLU A 401 -1.25 -30.56 12.51
C GLU A 401 -1.60 -30.16 11.08
N GLU A 402 -1.75 -31.13 10.18
CA GLU A 402 -2.12 -30.87 8.77
C GLU A 402 -3.46 -30.13 8.64
N ARG A 403 -4.41 -30.46 9.52
CA ARG A 403 -5.72 -29.80 9.53
C ARG A 403 -5.58 -28.34 9.92
N TYR A 404 -4.82 -28.02 10.96
CA TYR A 404 -4.52 -26.65 11.36
C TYR A 404 -3.85 -25.85 10.24
N LEU A 405 -2.85 -26.42 9.56
CA LEU A 405 -2.14 -25.77 8.45
C LEU A 405 -3.07 -25.46 7.28
N LYS A 406 -4.06 -26.32 7.00
CA LYS A 406 -5.08 -26.10 5.97
C LYS A 406 -6.09 -25.02 6.32
N LEU A 407 -6.40 -24.87 7.61
CA LEU A 407 -7.41 -23.91 8.10
C LEU A 407 -6.86 -22.49 8.26
N LEU A 408 -5.54 -22.32 8.41
CA LEU A 408 -4.91 -21.02 8.64
C LEU A 408 -5.28 -19.95 7.60
N PRO A 409 -5.23 -20.21 6.28
CA PRO A 409 -5.56 -19.19 5.27
C PRO A 409 -7.00 -18.68 5.41
N LYS A 410 -7.94 -19.56 5.72
CA LYS A 410 -9.35 -19.18 5.90
C LYS A 410 -9.54 -18.33 7.16
N LEU A 411 -8.91 -18.72 8.27
CA LEU A 411 -8.92 -17.94 9.50
C LEU A 411 -8.31 -16.55 9.29
N GLN A 412 -7.18 -16.46 8.56
CA GLN A 412 -6.54 -15.19 8.23
C GLN A 412 -7.46 -14.32 7.36
N HIS A 413 -8.14 -14.90 6.37
CA HIS A 413 -9.11 -14.18 5.55
C HIS A 413 -10.23 -13.56 6.39
N SER A 414 -10.87 -14.33 7.27
CA SER A 414 -11.95 -13.85 8.13
C SER A 414 -11.49 -12.79 9.15
N LEU A 415 -10.28 -12.94 9.68
CA LEU A 415 -9.67 -11.90 10.51
C LEU A 415 -9.40 -10.61 9.71
N MET A 416 -8.97 -10.73 8.45
CA MET A 416 -8.71 -9.59 7.57
C MET A 416 -10.02 -8.90 7.17
N LEU A 417 -11.05 -9.65 6.74
CA LEU A 417 -12.37 -9.11 6.43
C LEU A 417 -12.98 -8.38 7.65
N GLY A 418 -12.80 -8.93 8.85
CA GLY A 418 -13.20 -8.28 10.10
C GLY A 418 -12.50 -6.94 10.36
N THR A 419 -11.37 -6.65 9.70
CA THR A 419 -10.67 -5.36 9.75
C THR A 419 -11.46 -4.26 9.02
N CYS A 420 -12.20 -4.60 7.96
CA CYS A 420 -13.02 -3.66 7.19
C CYS A 420 -14.18 -3.06 8.01
N PHE A 421 -14.75 -3.83 8.93
CA PHE A 421 -15.98 -3.47 9.64
C PHE A 421 -15.82 -3.34 11.16
N GLY A 422 -14.61 -3.58 11.67
CA GLY A 422 -14.38 -3.65 13.12
C GLY A 422 -14.67 -2.37 13.90
N MET A 423 -14.62 -1.21 13.26
CA MET A 423 -14.93 0.08 13.89
C MET A 423 -16.44 0.31 14.12
N LEU A 424 -17.31 -0.48 13.49
CA LEU A 424 -18.77 -0.41 13.68
C LEU A 424 -19.22 -0.98 15.03
N PHE A 425 -18.37 -1.75 15.70
CA PHE A 425 -18.74 -2.52 16.89
C PHE A 425 -17.95 -2.06 18.11
N ASP A 426 -18.52 -2.31 19.29
CA ASP A 426 -17.85 -2.01 20.56
C ASP A 426 -16.46 -2.66 20.62
N PRO A 427 -15.39 -1.89 20.91
CA PRO A 427 -14.03 -2.41 20.92
C PRO A 427 -13.81 -3.58 21.90
N ALA A 428 -14.41 -3.52 23.09
CA ALA A 428 -14.20 -4.56 24.11
C ALA A 428 -14.84 -5.89 23.68
N THR A 429 -16.04 -5.86 23.13
CA THR A 429 -16.77 -7.04 22.64
C THR A 429 -16.07 -7.64 21.42
N ARG A 430 -15.66 -6.78 20.49
CA ARG A 430 -14.91 -7.17 19.29
C ARG A 430 -13.59 -7.85 19.65
N ASP A 431 -12.80 -7.23 20.51
CA ASP A 431 -11.48 -7.74 20.87
C ASP A 431 -11.57 -9.01 21.72
N ASN A 432 -12.60 -9.15 22.57
CA ASN A 432 -12.91 -10.38 23.30
C ASN A 432 -13.19 -11.58 22.38
N PHE A 433 -13.86 -11.34 21.24
CA PHE A 433 -14.07 -12.38 20.23
C PHE A 433 -12.80 -12.65 19.42
N ARG A 434 -12.13 -11.61 18.93
CA ARG A 434 -11.02 -11.73 17.98
C ARG A 434 -9.73 -12.27 18.59
N SER A 435 -9.40 -11.89 19.84
CA SER A 435 -8.13 -12.26 20.48
C SER A 435 -7.85 -13.76 20.51
N PRO A 436 -8.79 -14.65 20.91
CA PRO A 436 -8.52 -16.10 20.88
C PRO A 436 -8.30 -16.66 19.48
N TRP A 437 -8.95 -16.10 18.46
CA TRP A 437 -8.74 -16.49 17.07
C TRP A 437 -7.39 -16.01 16.52
N GLN A 438 -6.95 -14.82 16.94
CA GLN A 438 -5.62 -14.29 16.62
C GLN A 438 -4.51 -15.12 17.29
N ASP A 439 -4.72 -15.51 18.56
CA ASP A 439 -3.81 -16.40 19.29
C ASP A 439 -3.75 -17.78 18.63
N LEU A 440 -4.88 -18.31 18.17
CA LEU A 440 -4.93 -19.56 17.41
C LEU A 440 -4.15 -19.44 16.09
N ALA A 441 -4.35 -18.36 15.32
CA ALA A 441 -3.62 -18.11 14.09
C ALA A 441 -2.09 -17.98 14.33
N ARG A 442 -1.69 -17.35 15.44
CA ARG A 442 -0.28 -17.25 15.86
C ARG A 442 0.30 -18.64 16.17
N GLY A 443 -0.38 -19.43 16.97
CA GLY A 443 0.08 -20.79 17.31
C GLY A 443 0.14 -21.72 16.08
N ILE A 444 -0.76 -21.54 15.09
CA ILE A 444 -0.65 -22.29 13.83
C ILE A 444 0.59 -21.86 13.02
N ARG A 445 1.01 -20.60 13.06
CA ARG A 445 2.29 -20.17 12.47
C ARG A 445 3.48 -20.80 13.18
N GLU A 446 3.45 -20.91 14.50
CA GLU A 446 4.48 -21.62 15.26
C GLU A 446 4.56 -23.13 14.90
N ILE A 447 3.41 -23.80 14.69
CA ILE A 447 3.40 -25.18 14.16
C ILE A 447 4.06 -25.24 12.77
N THR A 448 3.80 -24.23 11.92
CA THR A 448 4.48 -24.15 10.61
C THR A 448 6.01 -24.10 10.78
N ALA A 449 6.51 -23.34 11.74
CA ALA A 449 7.94 -23.25 12.04
C ALA A 449 8.51 -24.61 12.48
N LEU A 450 7.85 -25.30 13.41
CA LEU A 450 8.26 -26.64 13.84
C LEU A 450 8.16 -27.70 12.72
N HIS A 451 7.19 -27.55 11.82
CA HIS A 451 7.09 -28.41 10.63
C HIS A 451 8.29 -28.22 9.69
N ILE A 452 8.68 -26.97 9.43
CA ILE A 452 9.86 -26.65 8.62
C ILE A 452 11.12 -27.25 9.27
N LEU A 453 11.28 -27.09 10.59
CA LEU A 453 12.39 -27.67 11.32
C LEU A 453 12.43 -29.21 11.19
N HIS A 454 11.26 -29.86 11.35
CA HIS A 454 11.15 -31.31 11.22
C HIS A 454 11.59 -31.79 9.83
N GLU A 455 11.10 -31.17 8.77
CA GLU A 455 11.48 -31.52 7.40
C GLU A 455 12.98 -31.31 7.14
N MET A 456 13.56 -30.23 7.68
CA MET A 456 15.01 -29.99 7.53
C MET A 456 15.86 -31.04 8.25
N VAL A 457 15.49 -31.40 9.47
CA VAL A 457 16.21 -32.43 10.25
C VAL A 457 16.07 -33.81 9.61
N LYS A 458 14.85 -34.17 9.16
CA LYS A 458 14.57 -35.46 8.51
C LYS A 458 15.32 -35.63 7.17
N ASN A 459 15.55 -34.55 6.44
CA ASN A 459 16.23 -34.58 5.14
C ASN A 459 17.74 -34.35 5.25
N SER A 460 18.31 -34.34 6.47
CA SER A 460 19.74 -34.14 6.71
C SER A 460 20.32 -35.32 7.48
N ASP A 461 21.35 -35.94 6.92
CA ASP A 461 22.09 -37.02 7.59
C ASP A 461 22.90 -36.50 8.80
N ASP A 462 23.26 -35.22 8.83
CA ASP A 462 24.11 -34.61 9.84
C ASP A 462 23.38 -34.30 11.16
N PHE A 463 22.07 -34.24 11.17
CA PHE A 463 21.26 -33.85 12.36
C PHE A 463 20.35 -34.97 12.87
N ASN A 464 20.67 -36.24 12.61
CA ASN A 464 19.93 -37.39 13.09
C ASN A 464 20.26 -37.68 14.60
N ASP A 465 20.11 -36.64 15.44
CA ASP A 465 20.26 -36.76 16.89
C ASP A 465 18.91 -37.11 17.54
N GLN A 466 18.89 -38.29 18.22
CA GLN A 466 17.71 -38.80 18.87
C GLN A 466 17.11 -37.80 19.90
N LYS A 467 17.95 -37.05 20.61
CA LYS A 467 17.51 -36.04 21.59
C LYS A 467 16.84 -34.83 20.89
N LEU A 468 17.34 -34.44 19.72
CA LEU A 468 16.73 -33.39 18.93
C LEU A 468 15.34 -33.79 18.39
N ILE A 469 15.23 -35.02 17.91
CA ILE A 469 13.96 -35.58 17.41
C ILE A 469 12.95 -35.69 18.55
N GLU A 470 13.33 -36.21 19.71
CA GLU A 470 12.47 -36.29 20.88
C GLU A 470 12.05 -34.90 21.37
N TRP A 471 12.98 -33.94 21.41
CA TRP A 471 12.66 -32.56 21.75
C TRP A 471 11.66 -31.92 20.79
N GLN A 472 11.86 -32.07 19.47
CA GLN A 472 10.89 -31.57 18.47
C GLN A 472 9.49 -32.16 18.65
N GLN A 473 9.43 -33.48 18.90
CA GLN A 473 8.17 -34.16 19.13
C GLN A 473 7.46 -33.60 20.36
N VAL A 474 8.16 -33.40 21.46
CA VAL A 474 7.60 -32.81 22.69
C VAL A 474 7.10 -31.39 22.44
N GLN A 475 7.85 -30.56 21.70
CA GLN A 475 7.40 -29.19 21.38
C GLN A 475 6.13 -29.21 20.51
N ARG A 476 6.07 -30.03 19.47
CA ARG A 476 4.91 -30.17 18.58
C ARG A 476 3.66 -30.66 19.35
N GLU A 477 3.80 -31.69 20.16
CA GLU A 477 2.70 -32.21 20.99
C GLU A 477 2.20 -31.18 22.02
N SER A 478 3.12 -30.45 22.65
CA SER A 478 2.77 -29.36 23.57
C SER A 478 2.01 -28.23 22.90
N LEU A 479 2.50 -27.82 21.72
CA LEU A 479 1.86 -26.75 20.95
C LEU A 479 0.50 -27.18 20.41
N LEU A 480 0.34 -28.41 19.91
CA LEU A 480 -0.95 -28.94 19.48
C LEU A 480 -1.97 -28.96 20.62
N LYS A 481 -1.56 -29.34 21.84
CA LYS A 481 -2.44 -29.26 23.02
C LYS A 481 -2.83 -27.82 23.34
N ALA A 482 -1.92 -26.85 23.23
CA ALA A 482 -2.20 -25.43 23.43
C ALA A 482 -3.16 -24.92 22.37
N LEU A 483 -2.98 -25.30 21.10
CA LEU A 483 -3.87 -24.95 19.99
C LEU A 483 -5.29 -25.50 20.24
N GLU A 484 -5.43 -26.75 20.67
CA GLU A 484 -6.73 -27.32 21.01
C GLU A 484 -7.44 -26.57 22.14
N TYR A 485 -6.68 -26.11 23.14
CA TYR A 485 -7.23 -25.28 24.20
C TYR A 485 -7.70 -23.92 23.68
N SER A 486 -6.88 -23.28 22.88
CA SER A 486 -7.22 -21.99 22.23
C SER A 486 -8.41 -22.10 21.29
N ARG A 487 -8.48 -23.19 20.47
CA ARG A 487 -9.59 -23.49 19.58
C ARG A 487 -10.91 -23.62 20.35
N LYS A 488 -10.91 -24.46 21.40
CA LYS A 488 -12.09 -24.67 22.26
C LYS A 488 -12.51 -23.39 23.01
N ALA A 489 -11.56 -22.53 23.35
CA ALA A 489 -11.83 -21.22 23.95
C ALA A 489 -12.42 -20.23 22.93
N ALA A 490 -11.86 -20.19 21.72
CA ALA A 490 -12.34 -19.32 20.63
C ALA A 490 -13.78 -19.67 20.20
N LEU A 491 -14.08 -20.96 20.05
CA LEU A 491 -15.43 -21.45 19.69
C LEU A 491 -16.52 -21.12 20.73
N LYS A 492 -16.14 -20.83 21.99
CA LYS A 492 -17.10 -20.45 23.06
C LYS A 492 -17.39 -18.95 23.08
N ARG A 493 -16.67 -18.14 22.29
CA ARG A 493 -16.88 -16.69 22.28
C ARG A 493 -18.09 -16.34 21.44
N GLU A 494 -18.94 -15.48 21.99
CA GLU A 494 -20.06 -14.93 21.24
C GLU A 494 -19.57 -13.92 20.21
N PRO A 495 -20.06 -14.00 18.96
CA PRO A 495 -19.71 -13.06 17.93
C PRO A 495 -20.13 -11.61 18.26
N TYR A 496 -19.24 -10.65 18.08
CA TYR A 496 -19.48 -9.23 18.41
C TYR A 496 -20.50 -8.54 17.50
N TRP A 497 -20.88 -9.14 16.39
CA TRP A 497 -21.90 -8.63 15.47
C TRP A 497 -23.32 -9.12 15.80
N GLN A 498 -23.53 -9.81 16.89
CA GLN A 498 -24.84 -10.33 17.33
C GLN A 498 -25.44 -9.53 18.50
N VAL A 499 -24.76 -8.48 18.92
CA VAL A 499 -25.16 -7.68 20.12
C VAL A 499 -26.01 -6.50 19.70
#